data_e8f27ff9a4212371dd3c6f9f9c2c4f47
#
_entry.id   e8f27ff9a4212371dd3c6f9f9c2c4f47
#
_cell.length_a   1.000
_cell.length_b   1.000
_cell.length_c   1.000
_cell.angle_alpha   90.00
_cell.angle_beta   90.00
_cell.angle_gamma   90.00
#
_symmetry.space_group_name_H-M   'P 1'
#
loop_
_entity.id
_entity.type
_entity.pdbx_description
1 polymer ?
#
loop_
_entity_poly.entity_id
_entity_poly.type
_entity_poly.pdbx_seq_one_letter_code
_entity_poly.pdbx_strand_id
1 'polypeptide(L)'
;MNEIPPTGAHSAPESAAGQQIVCPNCGVAAEPGDLFCENCGQDLPDGVSPIPADGLKRPGGMVHPGATTPTRPADMNALSPVCRNCAGTTFLDGYCENCGTPAVKIRDHWQERPAAWVAAVSDRGVRHHRNEDGMAVSARPEHGSRAVLVVCDGVSSSADSDIASLAAARAARDVLDRQQADLPSVAGRISAWTERLALAGDEANKHAVEAGREPSGRPGERLDNPPSCTFAAAVFDSGVIVAGWVGDSRIYWIPDSGEPEQMSRDDSWATEQILAGVPREEAENGPRAHAITRWLGPDSPDTVPTRDSRVVDRPGWLLVCSDGLWNYCSPAHDMAELVRGLATEAQGDPALLANRLVDWANSRGGQDNITVALARVAPVPPQRVPAGAAAQTSPLPPTQPMPEAYPPADYGSPQT
;
A
#
# COMPACT_ATOMS: atom_id res chain seq x y z
N MET A 1 3.57 64.48 -52.67
CA MET A 1 3.63 63.00 -52.70
C MET A 1 4.55 62.61 -51.58
N ASN A 2 4.00 62.31 -50.42
CA ASN A 2 4.79 61.94 -49.27
C ASN A 2 4.35 60.45 -48.95
N GLU A 3 5.29 59.56 -49.13
CA GLU A 3 5.14 58.17 -48.78
C GLU A 3 5.35 58.01 -47.25
N ILE A 4 4.40 57.38 -46.61
CA ILE A 4 4.44 56.98 -45.20
C ILE A 4 5.04 55.58 -45.13
N PRO A 5 6.09 55.29 -44.32
CA PRO A 5 6.60 53.93 -44.17
C PRO A 5 5.68 53.10 -43.25
N PRO A 6 5.63 51.75 -43.45
CA PRO A 6 4.74 50.86 -42.67
C PRO A 6 5.27 50.70 -41.24
N THR A 7 4.33 50.76 -40.31
CA THR A 7 4.52 50.50 -38.87
C THR A 7 4.96 49.07 -38.61
N GLY A 8 6.01 48.91 -37.83
CA GLY A 8 6.58 47.64 -37.39
C GLY A 8 5.62 46.86 -36.54
N ALA A 9 5.52 45.58 -36.83
CA ALA A 9 4.84 44.58 -36.03
C ALA A 9 5.62 44.39 -34.70
N HIS A 10 4.95 44.66 -33.60
CA HIS A 10 5.44 44.22 -32.29
C HIS A 10 5.27 42.69 -32.20
N SER A 11 6.38 41.99 -32.30
CA SER A 11 6.47 40.58 -31.90
C SER A 11 6.25 40.49 -30.39
N ALA A 12 5.24 39.74 -29.99
CA ALA A 12 5.04 39.29 -28.61
C ALA A 12 6.26 38.49 -28.17
N PRO A 13 6.66 38.56 -26.87
CA PRO A 13 7.75 37.73 -26.39
C PRO A 13 7.33 36.26 -26.46
N GLU A 14 8.14 35.46 -27.13
CA GLU A 14 8.06 33.98 -27.05
C GLU A 14 8.11 33.60 -25.57
N SER A 15 7.09 32.88 -25.12
CA SER A 15 7.07 32.17 -23.85
C SER A 15 8.29 31.25 -23.84
N ALA A 16 9.18 31.44 -22.88
CA ALA A 16 10.29 30.53 -22.63
C ALA A 16 9.69 29.15 -22.40
N ALA A 17 9.86 28.27 -23.38
CA ALA A 17 9.59 26.82 -23.21
C ALA A 17 10.49 26.39 -22.04
N GLY A 18 9.86 25.99 -20.93
CA GLY A 18 10.57 25.47 -19.77
C GLY A 18 11.47 24.33 -20.23
N GLN A 19 12.76 24.43 -19.97
CA GLN A 19 13.69 23.35 -20.23
C GLN A 19 13.27 22.19 -19.35
N GLN A 20 12.83 21.14 -19.98
CA GLN A 20 12.50 19.88 -19.31
C GLN A 20 13.81 19.33 -18.72
N ILE A 21 13.88 19.22 -17.41
CA ILE A 21 15.03 18.65 -16.72
C ILE A 21 14.97 17.14 -16.91
N VAL A 22 16.04 16.55 -17.39
CA VAL A 22 16.13 15.09 -17.56
C VAL A 22 17.18 14.59 -16.57
N CYS A 23 16.83 13.61 -15.76
CA CYS A 23 17.73 13.03 -14.80
C CYS A 23 18.99 12.45 -15.48
N PRO A 24 20.20 12.86 -15.08
CA PRO A 24 21.45 12.42 -15.70
C PRO A 24 21.75 10.94 -15.44
N ASN A 25 21.12 10.33 -14.44
CA ASN A 25 21.37 8.95 -14.07
C ASN A 25 20.40 7.96 -14.78
N CYS A 26 19.10 8.26 -14.82
CA CYS A 26 18.10 7.31 -15.35
C CYS A 26 17.36 7.80 -16.60
N GLY A 27 17.56 9.06 -17.04
CA GLY A 27 16.96 9.63 -18.23
C GLY A 27 15.47 9.97 -18.11
N VAL A 28 14.86 9.87 -16.93
CA VAL A 28 13.47 10.24 -16.70
C VAL A 28 13.36 11.76 -16.58
N ALA A 29 12.29 12.34 -17.12
CA ALA A 29 11.98 13.75 -16.99
C ALA A 29 11.64 14.08 -15.53
N ALA A 30 12.18 15.21 -15.04
CA ALA A 30 11.89 15.75 -13.72
C ALA A 30 11.20 17.12 -13.87
N GLU A 31 10.41 17.50 -12.84
CA GLU A 31 9.73 18.78 -12.85
C GLU A 31 10.66 19.95 -12.48
N PRO A 32 10.40 21.17 -12.97
CA PRO A 32 11.15 22.34 -12.56
C PRO A 32 10.99 22.60 -11.05
N GLY A 33 12.07 22.46 -10.32
CA GLY A 33 12.10 22.63 -8.86
C GLY A 33 12.36 21.34 -8.09
N ASP A 34 12.39 20.19 -8.73
CA ASP A 34 12.78 18.94 -8.10
C ASP A 34 14.25 19.00 -7.70
N LEU A 35 14.53 18.59 -6.47
CA LEU A 35 15.88 18.54 -5.93
C LEU A 35 16.59 17.23 -6.27
N PHE A 36 15.82 16.20 -6.59
CA PHE A 36 16.28 14.86 -6.93
C PHE A 36 15.30 14.20 -7.91
N CYS A 37 15.78 13.20 -8.61
CA CYS A 37 14.94 12.38 -9.51
C CYS A 37 14.09 11.42 -8.71
N GLU A 38 12.77 11.53 -8.82
CA GLU A 38 11.82 10.67 -8.12
C GLU A 38 11.90 9.20 -8.54
N ASN A 39 12.40 8.93 -9.75
CA ASN A 39 12.56 7.56 -10.23
C ASN A 39 13.79 6.82 -9.67
N CYS A 40 14.91 7.54 -9.40
CA CYS A 40 16.16 6.88 -9.00
C CYS A 40 16.87 7.56 -7.82
N GLY A 41 16.28 8.60 -7.23
CA GLY A 41 16.83 9.32 -6.08
C GLY A 41 18.08 10.17 -6.39
N GLN A 42 18.50 10.29 -7.65
CA GLN A 42 19.68 11.08 -8.04
C GLN A 42 19.43 12.58 -7.85
N ASP A 43 20.34 13.29 -7.18
CA ASP A 43 20.28 14.74 -7.06
C ASP A 43 20.31 15.41 -8.44
N LEU A 44 19.40 16.37 -8.68
CA LEU A 44 19.30 17.11 -9.92
C LEU A 44 20.11 18.41 -9.85
N PRO A 45 20.81 18.82 -10.93
CA PRO A 45 21.83 19.87 -10.89
C PRO A 45 21.33 21.28 -10.56
N ASP A 46 20.03 21.54 -10.67
CA ASP A 46 19.43 22.86 -10.41
C ASP A 46 18.67 22.95 -9.07
N GLY A 47 18.74 21.91 -8.25
CA GLY A 47 18.17 21.90 -6.91
C GLY A 47 19.00 22.74 -5.94
N VAL A 48 18.71 24.05 -5.82
CA VAL A 48 19.29 24.86 -4.74
C VAL A 48 18.49 24.59 -3.48
N SER A 49 19.05 23.77 -2.60
CA SER A 49 18.48 23.55 -1.28
C SER A 49 18.62 24.80 -0.41
N PRO A 50 17.53 25.41 0.10
CA PRO A 50 17.62 26.56 0.99
C PRO A 50 17.87 26.20 2.45
N ILE A 51 18.04 24.91 2.81
CA ILE A 51 18.17 24.51 4.22
C ILE A 51 19.42 23.66 4.41
N PRO A 52 20.38 24.08 5.27
CA PRO A 52 21.50 23.23 5.67
C PRO A 52 21.02 22.02 6.45
N ALA A 53 21.57 20.85 6.17
CA ALA A 53 21.23 19.57 6.81
C ALA A 53 21.73 19.43 8.26
N ASP A 54 22.08 20.53 8.94
CA ASP A 54 22.56 20.53 10.30
C ASP A 54 21.49 21.07 11.27
N GLY A 55 20.86 20.18 12.03
CA GLY A 55 20.25 20.60 13.27
C GLY A 55 18.90 20.06 13.70
N LEU A 56 18.25 19.16 12.98
CA LEU A 56 17.00 18.56 13.47
C LEU A 56 17.28 17.34 14.37
N LYS A 57 17.72 17.61 15.60
CA LYS A 57 17.57 16.62 16.69
C LYS A 57 16.09 16.49 17.00
N ARG A 58 15.47 15.40 16.56
CA ARG A 58 14.10 15.03 16.99
C ARG A 58 14.13 14.70 18.49
N PRO A 59 13.26 15.30 19.32
CA PRO A 59 13.04 14.82 20.68
C PRO A 59 12.39 13.44 20.62
N GLY A 60 12.80 12.54 21.50
CA GLY A 60 12.26 11.19 21.62
C GLY A 60 10.75 11.17 21.79
N GLY A 61 10.13 10.16 21.18
CA GLY A 61 8.73 9.82 21.05
C GLY A 61 7.75 10.47 22.03
N MET A 62 6.92 11.38 21.50
CA MET A 62 5.67 11.72 22.17
C MET A 62 4.58 10.75 21.73
N VAL A 63 4.02 10.05 22.72
CA VAL A 63 2.81 9.25 22.58
C VAL A 63 1.66 10.21 22.28
N HIS A 64 1.14 10.21 21.05
CA HIS A 64 -0.09 10.93 20.75
C HIS A 64 -1.27 10.24 21.42
N PRO A 65 -2.15 10.97 22.13
CA PRO A 65 -3.39 10.40 22.64
C PRO A 65 -4.24 9.92 21.47
N GLY A 66 -4.82 8.72 21.60
CA GLY A 66 -5.53 7.99 20.57
C GLY A 66 -6.48 8.86 19.77
N ALA A 67 -6.22 8.97 18.48
CA ALA A 67 -7.13 9.59 17.54
C ALA A 67 -8.36 8.68 17.39
N THR A 68 -9.49 9.13 17.90
CA THR A 68 -10.78 8.55 17.56
C THR A 68 -11.00 8.75 16.06
N THR A 69 -11.33 7.70 15.35
CA THR A 69 -11.63 7.72 13.91
C THR A 69 -12.63 8.82 13.60
N PRO A 70 -12.30 9.83 12.77
CA PRO A 70 -13.25 10.88 12.43
C PRO A 70 -14.41 10.29 11.62
N THR A 71 -15.64 10.59 12.02
CA THR A 71 -16.87 10.15 11.35
C THR A 71 -17.14 10.84 10.00
N ARG A 72 -16.26 11.76 9.58
CA ARG A 72 -16.25 12.42 8.27
C ARG A 72 -14.83 12.33 7.72
N PRO A 73 -14.65 12.02 6.41
CA PRO A 73 -13.33 12.06 5.80
C PRO A 73 -12.67 13.41 6.08
N ALA A 74 -11.55 13.40 6.81
CA ALA A 74 -10.78 14.61 7.01
C ALA A 74 -10.26 15.09 5.64
N ASP A 75 -10.28 16.41 5.43
CA ASP A 75 -9.55 16.97 4.29
C ASP A 75 -8.06 16.77 4.55
N MET A 76 -7.48 15.79 3.87
CA MET A 76 -6.08 15.40 4.06
C MET A 76 -5.11 16.50 3.63
N ASN A 77 -5.57 17.45 2.80
CA ASN A 77 -4.79 18.61 2.38
C ASN A 77 -4.92 19.79 3.37
N ALA A 78 -5.79 19.70 4.36
CA ALA A 78 -5.85 20.69 5.43
C ALA A 78 -4.55 20.68 6.25
N LEU A 79 -4.19 21.85 6.79
CA LEU A 79 -3.06 21.95 7.72
C LEU A 79 -3.37 21.20 9.03
N SER A 80 -2.37 20.54 9.57
CA SER A 80 -2.47 19.87 10.86
C SER A 80 -2.79 20.91 11.95
N PRO A 81 -3.79 20.67 12.79
CA PRO A 81 -4.12 21.57 13.90
C PRO A 81 -3.09 21.52 15.03
N VAL A 82 -2.09 20.64 14.93
CA VAL A 82 -1.08 20.43 15.97
C VAL A 82 0.32 20.50 15.37
N CYS A 83 1.18 21.28 15.99
CA CYS A 83 2.57 21.39 15.56
C CYS A 83 3.35 20.11 15.83
N ARG A 84 4.01 19.58 14.81
CA ARG A 84 4.82 18.34 14.89
C ARG A 84 6.01 18.45 15.86
N ASN A 85 6.53 19.66 16.07
CA ASN A 85 7.73 19.88 16.89
C ASN A 85 7.43 20.10 18.36
N CYS A 86 6.39 20.88 18.70
CA CYS A 86 6.13 21.29 20.09
C CYS A 86 4.70 21.01 20.57
N ALA A 87 3.87 20.35 19.76
CA ALA A 87 2.45 20.09 20.01
C ALA A 87 1.60 21.37 20.24
N GLY A 88 2.11 22.55 19.92
CA GLY A 88 1.35 23.80 19.94
C GLY A 88 0.23 23.78 18.90
N THR A 89 -0.88 24.48 19.20
CA THR A 89 -2.08 24.49 18.35
C THR A 89 -2.35 25.83 17.70
N THR A 90 -1.49 26.83 17.91
CA THR A 90 -1.62 28.16 17.34
C THR A 90 -0.65 28.34 16.18
N PHE A 91 -1.17 28.71 15.01
CA PHE A 91 -0.38 28.95 13.79
C PHE A 91 -0.71 30.33 13.25
N LEU A 92 0.32 31.05 12.82
CA LEU A 92 0.23 32.34 12.15
C LEU A 92 1.07 32.30 10.86
N ASP A 93 0.51 32.75 9.75
CA ASP A 93 1.17 32.80 8.43
C ASP A 93 1.85 31.47 8.01
N GLY A 94 1.24 30.33 8.40
CA GLY A 94 1.76 29.00 8.09
C GLY A 94 2.86 28.51 9.03
N TYR A 95 3.10 29.18 10.17
CA TYR A 95 4.10 28.78 11.15
C TYR A 95 3.52 28.66 12.56
N CYS A 96 4.04 27.73 13.34
CA CYS A 96 3.66 27.57 14.74
C CYS A 96 4.16 28.77 15.55
N GLU A 97 3.26 29.49 16.22
CA GLU A 97 3.63 30.65 17.04
C GLU A 97 4.53 30.31 18.22
N ASN A 98 4.47 29.07 18.70
CA ASN A 98 5.26 28.65 19.87
C ASN A 98 6.71 28.31 19.53
N CYS A 99 7.03 27.77 18.35
CA CYS A 99 8.37 27.28 18.02
C CYS A 99 8.86 27.62 16.60
N GLY A 100 8.07 28.34 15.81
CA GLY A 100 8.45 28.75 14.46
C GLY A 100 8.47 27.62 13.41
N THR A 101 8.07 26.40 13.76
CA THR A 101 8.03 25.28 12.82
C THR A 101 6.93 25.50 11.78
N PRO A 102 7.19 25.29 10.48
CA PRO A 102 6.16 25.38 9.44
C PRO A 102 4.99 24.42 9.72
N ALA A 103 3.79 24.88 9.44
CA ALA A 103 2.59 24.04 9.45
C ALA A 103 2.72 22.99 8.32
N VAL A 104 2.30 21.77 8.60
CA VAL A 104 2.30 20.66 7.66
C VAL A 104 0.87 20.22 7.35
N LYS A 105 0.63 19.65 6.20
CA LYS A 105 -0.66 19.05 5.87
C LYS A 105 -0.87 17.80 6.72
N ILE A 106 -2.14 17.46 7.02
CA ILE A 106 -2.47 16.20 7.68
C ILE A 106 -1.87 15.02 6.91
N ARG A 107 -1.95 15.10 5.58
CA ARG A 107 -1.43 14.06 4.68
C ARG A 107 0.10 13.85 4.78
N ASP A 108 0.87 14.86 5.16
CA ASP A 108 2.33 14.74 5.27
C ASP A 108 2.78 13.73 6.34
N HIS A 109 1.92 13.47 7.32
CA HIS A 109 2.13 12.41 8.31
C HIS A 109 0.81 12.11 9.02
N TRP A 110 0.24 10.94 8.79
CA TRP A 110 -0.97 10.52 9.49
C TRP A 110 -0.91 9.05 9.89
N GLN A 111 -1.76 8.70 10.83
CA GLN A 111 -1.84 7.37 11.39
C GLN A 111 -3.30 6.92 11.45
N GLU A 112 -3.54 5.64 11.17
CA GLU A 112 -4.80 4.96 11.45
C GLU A 112 -4.58 3.82 12.43
N ARG A 113 -5.50 3.66 13.40
CA ARG A 113 -5.45 2.59 14.40
C ARG A 113 -6.86 2.07 14.68
N PRO A 114 -7.41 1.20 13.83
CA PRO A 114 -8.79 0.70 13.96
C PRO A 114 -8.97 -0.23 15.17
N ALA A 115 -7.91 -0.91 15.62
CA ALA A 115 -7.90 -1.78 16.79
C ALA A 115 -6.54 -1.79 17.48
N ALA A 116 -6.47 -2.31 18.69
CA ALA A 116 -5.22 -2.36 19.45
C ALA A 116 -4.10 -3.17 18.77
N TRP A 117 -4.46 -4.08 17.86
CA TRP A 117 -3.57 -5.01 17.19
C TRP A 117 -3.31 -4.67 15.70
N VAL A 118 -3.87 -3.53 15.21
CA VAL A 118 -3.71 -3.07 13.82
C VAL A 118 -3.42 -1.58 13.82
N ALA A 119 -2.41 -1.16 13.08
CA ALA A 119 -2.13 0.24 12.83
C ALA A 119 -1.45 0.44 11.47
N ALA A 120 -1.56 1.65 10.95
CA ALA A 120 -0.84 2.09 9.78
C ALA A 120 -0.36 3.54 9.95
N VAL A 121 0.78 3.84 9.34
CA VAL A 121 1.38 5.18 9.30
C VAL A 121 1.82 5.46 7.88
N SER A 122 1.52 6.66 7.40
CA SER A 122 2.06 7.18 6.14
C SER A 122 2.75 8.50 6.41
N ASP A 123 3.95 8.65 5.88
CA ASP A 123 4.81 9.83 6.03
C ASP A 123 5.34 10.27 4.67
N ARG A 124 5.41 11.57 4.46
CA ARG A 124 5.90 12.16 3.22
C ARG A 124 7.37 11.85 2.92
N GLY A 125 8.11 11.37 3.90
CA GLY A 125 9.55 11.26 3.78
C GLY A 125 10.27 12.60 4.00
N VAL A 126 11.56 12.61 3.76
CA VAL A 126 12.41 13.81 3.95
C VAL A 126 12.51 14.61 2.67
N ARG A 127 12.54 13.96 1.52
CA ARG A 127 12.88 14.55 0.22
C ARG A 127 11.67 15.04 -0.56
N HIS A 128 10.54 14.34 -0.51
CA HIS A 128 9.35 14.69 -1.27
C HIS A 128 8.65 15.97 -0.79
N HIS A 129 8.04 16.68 -1.72
CA HIS A 129 7.26 17.91 -1.43
C HIS A 129 5.84 17.59 -0.96
N ARG A 130 5.28 16.45 -1.38
CA ARG A 130 3.96 15.97 -1.04
C ARG A 130 4.00 14.47 -0.72
N ASN A 131 3.01 14.00 0.01
CA ASN A 131 2.84 12.57 0.22
C ASN A 131 1.84 12.04 -0.81
N GLU A 132 2.29 11.19 -1.71
CA GLU A 132 1.51 10.59 -2.78
C GLU A 132 0.99 9.20 -2.40
N ASP A 133 1.47 8.63 -1.30
CA ASP A 133 0.98 7.38 -0.77
C ASP A 133 -0.45 7.50 -0.22
N GLY A 134 -1.25 6.48 -0.44
CA GLY A 134 -2.56 6.28 0.16
C GLY A 134 -2.58 5.02 1.02
N MET A 135 -3.20 5.10 2.18
CA MET A 135 -3.47 3.92 3.00
C MET A 135 -4.89 3.92 3.53
N ALA A 136 -5.41 2.74 3.80
CA ALA A 136 -6.65 2.56 4.52
C ALA A 136 -6.65 1.20 5.23
N VAL A 137 -6.98 1.21 6.53
CA VAL A 137 -7.02 -0.02 7.32
C VAL A 137 -8.34 -0.17 8.06
N SER A 138 -8.76 -1.39 8.28
CA SER A 138 -9.87 -1.71 9.19
C SER A 138 -9.56 -2.97 9.99
N ALA A 139 -10.18 -3.10 11.16
CA ALA A 139 -10.07 -4.30 11.97
C ALA A 139 -11.28 -4.46 12.89
N ARG A 140 -11.56 -5.70 13.25
CA ARG A 140 -12.48 -6.01 14.34
C ARG A 140 -11.74 -5.78 15.68
N PRO A 141 -12.46 -5.39 16.75
CA PRO A 141 -11.86 -5.15 18.06
C PRO A 141 -11.15 -6.38 18.63
N GLU A 142 -11.72 -7.56 18.39
CA GLU A 142 -11.20 -8.84 18.90
C GLU A 142 -9.88 -9.17 18.17
N HIS A 143 -8.84 -9.29 18.98
CA HIS A 143 -7.51 -9.62 18.49
C HIS A 143 -7.51 -10.93 17.68
N GLY A 144 -6.93 -10.87 16.47
CA GLY A 144 -6.82 -12.05 15.62
C GLY A 144 -8.11 -12.49 14.92
N SER A 145 -9.18 -11.69 14.96
CA SER A 145 -10.42 -11.98 14.22
C SER A 145 -10.30 -11.60 12.75
N ARG A 146 -10.39 -10.31 12.43
CA ARG A 146 -10.27 -9.80 11.05
C ARG A 146 -9.58 -8.46 11.00
N ALA A 147 -8.63 -8.33 10.06
CA ALA A 147 -8.00 -7.07 9.68
C ALA A 147 -7.94 -6.94 8.15
N VAL A 148 -8.01 -5.72 7.67
CA VAL A 148 -7.78 -5.31 6.28
C VAL A 148 -6.69 -4.26 6.28
N LEU A 149 -5.64 -4.48 5.51
CA LEU A 149 -4.54 -3.55 5.31
C LEU A 149 -4.47 -3.23 3.82
N VAL A 150 -4.50 -1.95 3.45
CA VAL A 150 -4.37 -1.49 2.06
C VAL A 150 -3.36 -0.36 2.01
N VAL A 151 -2.41 -0.46 1.08
CA VAL A 151 -1.42 0.56 0.72
C VAL A 151 -1.46 0.74 -0.79
N CYS A 152 -1.49 1.98 -1.23
CA CYS A 152 -1.40 2.38 -2.63
C CYS A 152 -0.37 3.49 -2.71
N ASP A 153 0.69 3.27 -3.47
CA ASP A 153 1.76 4.23 -3.73
C ASP A 153 1.43 4.98 -5.02
N GLY A 154 1.41 6.31 -4.96
CA GLY A 154 1.06 7.15 -6.10
C GLY A 154 2.24 7.30 -7.05
N VAL A 155 2.05 6.99 -8.33
CA VAL A 155 3.10 7.13 -9.33
C VAL A 155 3.50 8.60 -9.47
N SER A 156 4.70 8.96 -9.05
CA SER A 156 5.15 10.36 -8.91
C SER A 156 5.15 11.16 -10.21
N SER A 157 5.33 10.50 -11.37
CA SER A 157 5.24 11.15 -12.68
C SER A 157 3.80 11.41 -13.14
N SER A 158 2.80 10.91 -12.42
CA SER A 158 1.39 11.09 -12.78
C SER A 158 0.75 12.29 -12.08
N ALA A 159 -0.21 12.94 -12.77
CA ALA A 159 -0.97 14.01 -12.16
C ALA A 159 -1.89 13.48 -11.05
N ASP A 160 -2.08 14.25 -9.96
CA ASP A 160 -3.02 13.95 -8.88
C ASP A 160 -2.87 12.52 -8.29
N SER A 161 -1.66 11.96 -8.35
CA SER A 161 -1.33 10.62 -7.82
C SER A 161 -1.70 10.47 -6.35
N ASP A 162 -1.54 11.55 -5.57
CA ASP A 162 -1.91 11.61 -4.17
C ASP A 162 -3.43 11.47 -3.95
N ILE A 163 -4.25 12.02 -4.83
CA ILE A 163 -5.71 11.89 -4.76
C ILE A 163 -6.12 10.49 -5.18
N ALA A 164 -5.53 9.97 -6.25
CA ALA A 164 -5.81 8.66 -6.80
C ALA A 164 -5.47 7.53 -5.82
N SER A 165 -4.27 7.55 -5.23
CA SER A 165 -3.80 6.53 -4.28
C SER A 165 -4.69 6.44 -3.04
N LEU A 166 -5.08 7.58 -2.47
CA LEU A 166 -5.96 7.62 -1.30
C LEU A 166 -7.39 7.16 -1.62
N ALA A 167 -7.90 7.55 -2.79
CA ALA A 167 -9.23 7.12 -3.26
C ALA A 167 -9.24 5.60 -3.49
N ALA A 168 -8.22 5.06 -4.15
CA ALA A 168 -8.04 3.64 -4.38
C ALA A 168 -7.97 2.84 -3.07
N ALA A 169 -7.11 3.27 -2.13
CA ALA A 169 -6.94 2.59 -0.85
C ALA A 169 -8.25 2.53 -0.05
N ARG A 170 -8.99 3.64 0.01
CA ARG A 170 -10.27 3.72 0.72
C ARG A 170 -11.33 2.85 0.06
N ALA A 171 -11.47 2.90 -1.26
CA ALA A 171 -12.43 2.09 -2.00
C ALA A 171 -12.18 0.59 -1.80
N ALA A 172 -10.92 0.16 -1.90
CA ALA A 172 -10.54 -1.22 -1.65
C ALA A 172 -10.89 -1.67 -0.22
N ARG A 173 -10.49 -0.86 0.79
CA ARG A 173 -10.83 -1.14 2.19
C ARG A 173 -12.33 -1.29 2.38
N ASP A 174 -13.15 -0.41 1.80
CA ASP A 174 -14.60 -0.43 1.94
C ASP A 174 -15.22 -1.69 1.32
N VAL A 175 -14.67 -2.19 0.21
CA VAL A 175 -15.06 -3.49 -0.36
C VAL A 175 -14.68 -4.64 0.58
N LEU A 176 -13.45 -4.63 1.11
CA LEU A 176 -12.92 -5.70 1.95
C LEU A 176 -13.52 -5.71 3.36
N ASP A 177 -13.95 -4.56 3.89
CA ASP A 177 -14.56 -4.46 5.22
C ASP A 177 -16.05 -4.84 5.25
N ARG A 178 -16.71 -4.97 4.10
CA ARG A 178 -18.12 -5.39 4.04
C ARG A 178 -18.31 -6.71 4.76
N GLN A 179 -19.44 -6.83 5.46
CA GLN A 179 -19.77 -8.03 6.21
C GLN A 179 -19.80 -9.25 5.28
N GLN A 180 -19.15 -10.32 5.71
CA GLN A 180 -19.11 -11.59 5.02
C GLN A 180 -19.71 -12.66 5.93
N ALA A 181 -20.37 -13.64 5.35
CA ALA A 181 -20.83 -14.79 6.08
C ALA A 181 -19.65 -15.56 6.71
N ASP A 182 -19.84 -16.06 7.91
CA ASP A 182 -18.83 -16.89 8.56
C ASP A 182 -18.68 -18.19 7.77
N LEU A 183 -17.48 -18.40 7.24
CA LEU A 183 -17.13 -19.61 6.51
C LEU A 183 -16.26 -20.50 7.41
N PRO A 184 -16.76 -21.69 7.80
CA PRO A 184 -16.07 -22.51 8.77
C PRO A 184 -14.79 -23.15 8.22
N SER A 185 -14.72 -23.38 6.90
CA SER A 185 -13.54 -24.01 6.29
C SER A 185 -12.47 -23.00 5.88
N VAL A 186 -11.21 -23.35 6.07
CA VAL A 186 -10.05 -22.58 5.61
C VAL A 186 -10.12 -22.35 4.10
N ALA A 187 -10.37 -23.39 3.32
CA ALA A 187 -10.47 -23.29 1.86
C ALA A 187 -11.60 -22.34 1.42
N GLY A 188 -12.77 -22.40 2.07
CA GLY A 188 -13.88 -21.50 1.78
C GLY A 188 -13.53 -20.04 2.07
N ARG A 189 -12.83 -19.76 3.19
CA ARG A 189 -12.36 -18.40 3.50
C ARG A 189 -11.36 -17.91 2.47
N ILE A 190 -10.37 -18.73 2.09
CA ILE A 190 -9.39 -18.38 1.06
C ILE A 190 -10.10 -18.03 -0.25
N SER A 191 -11.00 -18.88 -0.75
CA SER A 191 -11.75 -18.65 -1.99
C SER A 191 -12.52 -17.34 -1.95
N ALA A 192 -13.31 -17.13 -0.89
CA ALA A 192 -14.13 -15.94 -0.76
C ALA A 192 -13.31 -14.65 -0.66
N TRP A 193 -12.19 -14.64 0.05
CA TRP A 193 -11.30 -13.48 0.12
C TRP A 193 -10.54 -13.25 -1.18
N THR A 194 -10.16 -14.32 -1.88
CA THR A 194 -9.53 -14.23 -3.21
C THR A 194 -10.46 -13.55 -4.23
N GLU A 195 -11.75 -13.92 -4.24
CA GLU A 195 -12.76 -13.27 -5.09
C GLU A 195 -12.98 -11.81 -4.68
N ARG A 196 -13.07 -11.55 -3.37
CA ARG A 196 -13.30 -10.20 -2.86
C ARG A 196 -12.11 -9.27 -3.10
N LEU A 197 -10.87 -9.77 -3.06
CA LEU A 197 -9.69 -9.00 -3.43
C LEU A 197 -9.69 -8.59 -4.91
N ALA A 198 -10.18 -9.44 -5.80
CA ALA A 198 -10.36 -9.05 -7.20
C ALA A 198 -11.36 -7.88 -7.33
N LEU A 199 -12.51 -7.97 -6.66
CA LEU A 199 -13.49 -6.87 -6.65
C LEU A 199 -12.94 -5.60 -6.00
N ALA A 200 -12.10 -5.74 -4.97
CA ALA A 200 -11.46 -4.60 -4.31
C ALA A 200 -10.46 -3.90 -5.24
N GLY A 201 -9.69 -4.66 -6.03
CA GLY A 201 -8.79 -4.10 -7.03
C GLY A 201 -9.55 -3.39 -8.16
N ASP A 202 -10.65 -3.97 -8.66
CA ASP A 202 -11.50 -3.33 -9.65
C ASP A 202 -12.09 -2.01 -9.14
N GLU A 203 -12.57 -1.99 -7.89
CA GLU A 203 -13.16 -0.80 -7.30
C GLU A 203 -12.09 0.26 -6.99
N ALA A 204 -10.91 -0.16 -6.52
CA ALA A 204 -9.76 0.71 -6.34
C ALA A 204 -9.36 1.40 -7.65
N ASN A 205 -9.26 0.64 -8.74
CA ASN A 205 -8.93 1.20 -10.06
C ASN A 205 -9.97 2.21 -10.54
N LYS A 206 -11.27 1.92 -10.39
CA LYS A 206 -12.32 2.88 -10.74
C LYS A 206 -12.18 4.19 -9.99
N HIS A 207 -11.98 4.12 -8.67
CA HIS A 207 -11.84 5.30 -7.82
C HIS A 207 -10.55 6.08 -8.09
N ALA A 208 -9.44 5.41 -8.42
CA ALA A 208 -8.21 6.08 -8.87
C ALA A 208 -8.45 6.88 -10.16
N VAL A 209 -9.10 6.25 -11.15
CA VAL A 209 -9.43 6.89 -12.44
C VAL A 209 -10.44 8.04 -12.28
N GLU A 210 -11.43 7.89 -11.40
CA GLU A 210 -12.45 8.91 -11.15
C GLU A 210 -11.88 10.11 -10.39
N ALA A 211 -11.04 9.87 -9.39
CA ALA A 211 -10.41 10.92 -8.59
C ALA A 211 -9.56 11.88 -9.43
N GLY A 212 -8.89 11.38 -10.46
CA GLY A 212 -8.14 12.21 -11.40
C GLY A 212 -8.97 12.90 -12.48
N ARG A 213 -10.29 12.73 -12.48
CA ARG A 213 -11.18 13.44 -13.40
C ARG A 213 -11.73 14.75 -12.85
N GLU A 214 -11.51 15.07 -11.58
CA GLU A 214 -11.93 16.33 -10.95
C GLU A 214 -10.97 17.48 -11.28
N PRO A 215 -11.40 18.75 -11.27
CA PRO A 215 -11.52 19.60 -12.45
C PRO A 215 -10.39 20.61 -12.59
N SER A 216 -9.16 20.23 -12.67
CA SER A 216 -8.11 21.15 -13.15
C SER A 216 -8.01 21.18 -14.68
N GLY A 217 -8.59 20.22 -15.38
CA GLY A 217 -8.59 20.10 -16.83
C GLY A 217 -9.93 20.46 -17.48
N ARG A 218 -9.88 21.00 -18.72
CA ARG A 218 -11.07 21.20 -19.54
C ARG A 218 -11.71 19.86 -19.88
N PRO A 219 -13.04 19.71 -19.89
CA PRO A 219 -13.70 18.48 -20.28
C PRO A 219 -13.20 17.99 -21.64
N GLY A 220 -12.62 16.76 -21.67
CA GLY A 220 -12.09 16.14 -22.89
C GLY A 220 -10.59 16.29 -23.13
N GLU A 221 -9.84 16.98 -22.28
CA GLU A 221 -8.38 17.04 -22.32
C GLU A 221 -7.81 15.71 -21.79
N ARG A 222 -7.01 15.01 -22.62
CA ARG A 222 -6.25 13.84 -22.14
C ARG A 222 -5.03 14.35 -21.39
N LEU A 223 -4.86 13.89 -20.16
CA LEU A 223 -3.61 14.09 -19.44
C LEU A 223 -2.54 13.19 -20.08
N ASP A 224 -1.34 13.74 -20.30
CA ASP A 224 -0.22 12.97 -20.84
C ASP A 224 0.20 11.87 -19.85
N ASN A 225 0.12 12.14 -18.53
CA ASN A 225 0.34 11.20 -17.45
C ASN A 225 -0.90 11.19 -16.53
N PRO A 226 -1.85 10.28 -16.74
CA PRO A 226 -3.06 10.23 -15.94
C PRO A 226 -2.78 9.70 -14.52
N PRO A 227 -3.65 10.02 -13.54
CA PRO A 227 -3.52 9.56 -12.16
C PRO A 227 -3.37 8.06 -12.08
N SER A 228 -2.33 7.63 -11.37
CA SER A 228 -1.93 6.22 -11.29
C SER A 228 -1.34 5.91 -9.93
N CYS A 229 -1.51 4.68 -9.46
CA CYS A 229 -0.91 4.20 -8.21
C CYS A 229 -0.70 2.69 -8.22
N THR A 230 0.11 2.19 -7.31
CA THR A 230 0.20 0.77 -6.98
C THR A 230 -1.03 0.32 -6.18
N PHE A 231 -1.13 -0.96 -5.94
CA PHE A 231 -2.14 -1.56 -5.07
C PHE A 231 -1.52 -2.75 -4.31
N ALA A 232 -1.51 -2.70 -3.00
CA ALA A 232 -1.18 -3.82 -2.15
C ALA A 232 -2.21 -3.94 -1.03
N ALA A 233 -2.92 -5.05 -0.98
CA ALA A 233 -3.95 -5.31 0.01
C ALA A 233 -3.80 -6.69 0.63
N ALA A 234 -3.95 -6.77 1.95
CA ALA A 234 -3.95 -8.01 2.68
C ALA A 234 -5.13 -8.09 3.65
N VAL A 235 -5.77 -9.24 3.68
CA VAL A 235 -6.81 -9.56 4.65
C VAL A 235 -6.31 -10.68 5.54
N PHE A 236 -6.36 -10.45 6.85
CA PHE A 236 -6.26 -11.51 7.82
C PHE A 236 -7.67 -11.84 8.33
N ASP A 237 -8.06 -13.10 8.29
CA ASP A 237 -9.33 -13.57 8.82
C ASP A 237 -9.17 -14.94 9.51
N SER A 238 -9.21 -14.91 10.83
CA SER A 238 -9.28 -16.14 11.63
C SER A 238 -8.22 -17.19 11.24
N GLY A 239 -6.94 -16.77 11.22
CA GLY A 239 -5.80 -17.64 10.94
C GLY A 239 -5.46 -17.83 9.46
N VAL A 240 -6.08 -17.06 8.55
CA VAL A 240 -5.75 -17.06 7.13
C VAL A 240 -5.35 -15.65 6.71
N ILE A 241 -4.26 -15.53 5.95
CA ILE A 241 -3.90 -14.32 5.22
C ILE A 241 -4.24 -14.55 3.75
N VAL A 242 -4.89 -13.58 3.12
CA VAL A 242 -5.06 -13.53 1.66
C VAL A 242 -4.57 -12.17 1.18
N ALA A 243 -3.65 -12.19 0.25
CA ALA A 243 -2.95 -11.04 -0.30
C ALA A 243 -3.33 -10.79 -1.75
N GLY A 244 -3.33 -9.53 -2.19
CA GLY A 244 -3.54 -9.15 -3.57
C GLY A 244 -2.76 -7.88 -3.90
N TRP A 245 -2.13 -7.80 -5.09
CA TRP A 245 -1.28 -6.66 -5.46
C TRP A 245 -1.26 -6.38 -6.96
N VAL A 246 -0.95 -5.12 -7.29
CA VAL A 246 -0.57 -4.61 -8.61
C VAL A 246 0.51 -3.55 -8.37
N GLY A 247 1.68 -3.69 -9.01
CA GLY A 247 2.83 -2.83 -8.79
C GLY A 247 3.85 -3.44 -7.84
N ASP A 248 4.61 -2.62 -7.14
CA ASP A 248 5.77 -3.00 -6.35
C ASP A 248 5.67 -2.66 -4.86
N SER A 249 4.54 -2.15 -4.39
CA SER A 249 4.23 -2.16 -2.96
C SER A 249 4.15 -3.60 -2.46
N ARG A 250 4.75 -3.87 -1.29
CA ARG A 250 5.00 -5.25 -0.85
C ARG A 250 4.15 -5.70 0.32
N ILE A 251 3.91 -7.01 0.38
CA ILE A 251 3.18 -7.70 1.45
C ILE A 251 4.09 -8.78 2.03
N TYR A 252 4.29 -8.74 3.35
CA TYR A 252 5.15 -9.70 4.05
C TYR A 252 4.39 -10.43 5.16
N TRP A 253 4.66 -11.72 5.29
CA TRP A 253 4.41 -12.51 6.48
C TRP A 253 5.71 -12.66 7.26
N ILE A 254 5.75 -12.13 8.48
CA ILE A 254 6.94 -12.13 9.34
C ILE A 254 6.59 -12.86 10.65
N PRO A 255 6.82 -14.16 10.75
CA PRO A 255 6.60 -14.90 11.98
C PRO A 255 7.62 -14.46 13.05
N ASP A 256 7.25 -14.59 14.34
CA ASP A 256 8.16 -14.29 15.45
C ASP A 256 9.44 -15.13 15.40
N SER A 257 9.32 -16.34 14.86
CA SER A 257 10.44 -17.28 14.64
C SER A 257 10.21 -18.09 13.38
N GLY A 258 11.31 -18.41 12.69
CA GLY A 258 11.28 -19.12 11.40
C GLY A 258 11.40 -18.18 10.21
N GLU A 259 11.24 -18.73 9.01
CA GLU A 259 11.47 -18.03 7.76
C GLU A 259 10.36 -17.01 7.48
N PRO A 260 10.72 -15.75 7.18
CA PRO A 260 9.81 -14.75 6.67
C PRO A 260 9.47 -15.01 5.20
N GLU A 261 8.36 -14.46 4.75
CA GLU A 261 7.91 -14.59 3.38
C GLU A 261 7.47 -13.22 2.83
N GLN A 262 8.00 -12.84 1.68
CA GLN A 262 7.41 -11.81 0.85
C GLN A 262 6.30 -12.49 0.04
N MET A 263 5.04 -12.26 0.42
CA MET A 263 3.87 -12.86 -0.23
C MET A 263 3.59 -12.23 -1.60
N SER A 264 3.91 -10.95 -1.80
CA SER A 264 3.82 -10.27 -3.08
C SER A 264 5.09 -10.49 -3.91
N ARG A 265 4.95 -10.38 -5.23
CA ARG A 265 6.06 -10.29 -6.16
C ARG A 265 5.89 -9.05 -7.00
N ASP A 266 6.87 -8.16 -6.96
CA ASP A 266 6.78 -6.86 -7.61
C ASP A 266 6.49 -6.99 -9.12
N ASP A 267 5.57 -6.22 -9.61
CA ASP A 267 5.36 -5.99 -11.03
C ASP A 267 6.30 -4.86 -11.49
N SER A 268 7.60 -5.18 -11.60
CA SER A 268 8.66 -4.23 -11.92
C SER A 268 9.64 -4.78 -12.93
N TRP A 269 10.32 -3.88 -13.63
CA TRP A 269 11.40 -4.24 -14.55
C TRP A 269 12.50 -5.03 -13.84
N ALA A 270 12.86 -4.64 -12.61
CA ALA A 270 13.86 -5.36 -11.82
C ALA A 270 13.47 -6.83 -11.60
N THR A 271 12.21 -7.08 -11.25
CA THR A 271 11.69 -8.44 -11.09
C THR A 271 11.75 -9.24 -12.40
N GLU A 272 11.42 -8.63 -13.53
CA GLU A 272 11.54 -9.29 -14.84
C GLU A 272 13.01 -9.69 -15.13
N GLN A 273 13.98 -8.82 -14.80
CA GLN A 273 15.40 -9.12 -14.96
C GLN A 273 15.86 -10.26 -14.03
N ILE A 274 15.41 -10.25 -12.77
CA ILE A 274 15.71 -11.33 -11.82
C ILE A 274 15.17 -12.67 -12.33
N LEU A 275 13.96 -12.70 -12.84
CA LEU A 275 13.37 -13.90 -13.44
C LEU A 275 14.11 -14.35 -14.72
N ALA A 276 14.72 -13.43 -15.45
CA ALA A 276 15.59 -13.71 -16.58
C ALA A 276 17.01 -14.17 -16.18
N GLY A 277 17.32 -14.22 -14.87
CA GLY A 277 18.60 -14.71 -14.34
C GLY A 277 19.61 -13.62 -13.99
N VAL A 278 19.26 -12.35 -14.05
CA VAL A 278 20.12 -11.26 -13.57
C VAL A 278 20.18 -11.31 -12.03
N PRO A 279 21.35 -11.16 -11.41
CA PRO A 279 21.47 -11.10 -9.96
C PRO A 279 20.58 -9.97 -9.38
N ARG A 280 19.91 -10.24 -8.25
CA ARG A 280 19.00 -9.30 -7.58
C ARG A 280 19.66 -7.94 -7.35
N GLU A 281 20.88 -7.94 -6.79
CA GLU A 281 21.63 -6.72 -6.51
C GLU A 281 21.86 -5.87 -7.77
N GLU A 282 22.14 -6.49 -8.91
CA GLU A 282 22.34 -5.80 -10.18
C GLU A 282 21.01 -5.25 -10.72
N ALA A 283 19.94 -6.03 -10.64
CA ALA A 283 18.62 -5.64 -11.15
C ALA A 283 18.00 -4.50 -10.33
N GLU A 284 18.11 -4.57 -8.99
CA GLU A 284 17.53 -3.58 -8.08
C GLU A 284 18.37 -2.28 -7.97
N ASN A 285 19.63 -2.26 -8.43
CA ASN A 285 20.45 -1.05 -8.50
C ASN A 285 20.57 -0.50 -9.94
N GLY A 286 19.88 -1.08 -10.90
CA GLY A 286 19.90 -0.65 -12.28
C GLY A 286 19.09 0.66 -12.52
N PRO A 287 19.35 1.36 -13.63
CA PRO A 287 18.71 2.67 -13.91
C PRO A 287 17.18 2.59 -14.13
N ARG A 288 16.60 1.40 -14.20
CA ARG A 288 15.14 1.16 -14.31
C ARG A 288 14.63 0.26 -13.19
N ALA A 289 15.37 0.17 -12.09
CA ALA A 289 15.03 -0.72 -10.99
C ALA A 289 13.61 -0.48 -10.44
N HIS A 290 13.22 0.79 -10.32
CA HIS A 290 11.92 1.23 -9.81
C HIS A 290 10.85 1.39 -10.90
N ALA A 291 11.12 1.01 -12.16
CA ALA A 291 10.11 1.09 -13.21
C ALA A 291 9.09 -0.05 -13.03
N ILE A 292 7.89 0.31 -12.58
CA ILE A 292 6.77 -0.64 -12.48
C ILE A 292 6.23 -0.99 -13.87
N THR A 293 5.74 -2.22 -14.03
CA THR A 293 5.18 -2.74 -15.30
C THR A 293 3.67 -2.90 -15.26
N ARG A 294 3.06 -2.78 -14.07
CA ARG A 294 1.61 -2.79 -13.83
C ARG A 294 1.26 -1.81 -12.71
N TRP A 295 0.13 -1.13 -12.84
CA TRP A 295 -0.40 -0.16 -11.88
C TRP A 295 -1.92 -0.06 -11.97
N LEU A 296 -2.58 0.65 -11.07
CA LEU A 296 -3.96 1.10 -11.21
C LEU A 296 -3.96 2.46 -11.92
N GLY A 297 -4.79 2.60 -12.94
CA GLY A 297 -4.87 3.82 -13.73
C GLY A 297 -5.48 3.57 -15.11
N PRO A 298 -5.88 4.62 -15.85
CA PRO A 298 -6.60 4.47 -17.12
C PRO A 298 -5.73 3.97 -18.27
N ASP A 299 -4.43 4.04 -18.15
CA ASP A 299 -3.42 3.64 -19.14
C ASP A 299 -2.67 2.35 -18.77
N SER A 300 -3.05 1.72 -17.66
CA SER A 300 -2.44 0.46 -17.23
C SER A 300 -2.71 -0.67 -18.24
N PRO A 301 -1.70 -1.51 -18.53
CA PRO A 301 -1.89 -2.68 -19.40
C PRO A 301 -2.75 -3.77 -18.72
N ASP A 302 -2.71 -3.87 -17.41
CA ASP A 302 -3.48 -4.86 -16.64
C ASP A 302 -3.61 -4.41 -15.17
N THR A 303 -4.86 -4.26 -14.73
CA THR A 303 -5.22 -3.83 -13.36
C THR A 303 -5.73 -4.96 -12.47
N VAL A 304 -5.71 -6.21 -12.96
CA VAL A 304 -6.21 -7.36 -12.19
C VAL A 304 -5.18 -7.76 -11.13
N PRO A 305 -5.50 -7.72 -9.83
CA PRO A 305 -4.54 -8.06 -8.79
C PRO A 305 -4.03 -9.51 -8.90
N THR A 306 -2.72 -9.69 -8.83
CA THR A 306 -2.12 -10.99 -8.51
C THR A 306 -2.48 -11.32 -7.07
N ARG A 307 -2.69 -12.59 -6.72
CA ARG A 307 -3.18 -13.00 -5.40
C ARG A 307 -2.44 -14.20 -4.89
N ASP A 308 -2.26 -14.24 -3.57
CA ASP A 308 -1.68 -15.36 -2.85
C ASP A 308 -2.38 -15.54 -1.49
N SER A 309 -2.19 -16.67 -0.84
CA SER A 309 -2.80 -16.97 0.46
C SER A 309 -1.91 -17.84 1.33
N ARG A 310 -2.01 -17.61 2.64
CA ARG A 310 -1.27 -18.38 3.63
C ARG A 310 -2.14 -18.71 4.84
N VAL A 311 -1.98 -19.92 5.34
CA VAL A 311 -2.51 -20.31 6.67
C VAL A 311 -1.46 -19.94 7.71
N VAL A 312 -1.87 -19.17 8.71
CA VAL A 312 -1.01 -18.73 9.81
C VAL A 312 -0.87 -19.86 10.82
N ASP A 313 0.33 -20.40 10.99
CA ASP A 313 0.66 -21.52 11.84
C ASP A 313 1.33 -21.11 13.18
N ARG A 314 1.73 -19.86 13.30
CA ARG A 314 2.42 -19.27 14.46
C ARG A 314 2.15 -17.79 14.58
N PRO A 315 2.41 -17.14 15.73
CA PRO A 315 2.27 -15.69 15.85
C PRO A 315 3.34 -14.95 15.05
N GLY A 316 2.99 -13.72 14.59
CA GLY A 316 3.88 -12.88 13.81
C GLY A 316 3.21 -11.58 13.38
N TRP A 317 3.83 -10.91 12.42
CA TRP A 317 3.39 -9.66 11.84
C TRP A 317 2.98 -9.84 10.38
N LEU A 318 1.81 -9.35 10.03
CA LEU A 318 1.44 -9.06 8.65
C LEU A 318 1.82 -7.62 8.39
N LEU A 319 2.68 -7.39 7.39
CA LEU A 319 3.15 -6.07 6.99
C LEU A 319 2.77 -5.81 5.53
N VAL A 320 2.24 -4.62 5.26
CA VAL A 320 2.05 -4.07 3.91
C VAL A 320 2.75 -2.72 3.87
N CYS A 321 3.59 -2.46 2.85
CA CYS A 321 4.33 -1.21 2.77
C CYS A 321 4.59 -0.75 1.33
N SER A 322 4.78 0.56 1.15
CA SER A 322 5.30 1.15 -0.08
C SER A 322 6.82 0.95 -0.19
N ASP A 323 7.38 1.33 -1.33
CA ASP A 323 8.79 1.17 -1.65
C ASP A 323 9.70 2.07 -0.80
N GLY A 324 9.21 3.20 -0.31
CA GLY A 324 9.94 4.08 0.62
C GLY A 324 10.41 3.39 1.91
N LEU A 325 9.84 2.24 2.28
CA LEU A 325 10.38 1.39 3.33
C LEU A 325 11.32 0.31 2.75
N TRP A 326 10.84 -0.49 1.81
CA TRP A 326 11.55 -1.69 1.38
C TRP A 326 12.78 -1.39 0.50
N ASN A 327 12.90 -0.22 -0.12
CA ASN A 327 14.08 0.22 -0.84
C ASN A 327 15.35 0.22 0.03
N TYR A 328 15.20 0.38 1.34
CA TYR A 328 16.32 0.29 2.29
C TYR A 328 16.51 -1.11 2.89
N CYS A 329 15.60 -2.06 2.62
CA CYS A 329 15.55 -3.37 3.27
C CYS A 329 14.83 -4.40 2.36
N SER A 330 15.33 -4.57 1.13
CA SER A 330 14.65 -5.34 0.08
C SER A 330 14.45 -6.83 0.39
N PRO A 331 15.46 -7.61 0.87
CA PRO A 331 15.27 -9.03 1.16
C PRO A 331 14.29 -9.26 2.32
N ALA A 332 13.40 -10.25 2.17
CA ALA A 332 12.42 -10.59 3.22
C ALA A 332 13.09 -10.92 4.58
N HIS A 333 14.28 -11.52 4.55
CA HIS A 333 15.05 -11.81 5.76
C HIS A 333 15.45 -10.52 6.50
N ASP A 334 16.00 -9.55 5.78
CA ASP A 334 16.47 -8.29 6.34
C ASP A 334 15.28 -7.47 6.87
N MET A 335 14.16 -7.44 6.13
CA MET A 335 12.91 -6.85 6.58
C MET A 335 12.42 -7.49 7.88
N ALA A 336 12.51 -8.80 8.00
CA ALA A 336 12.10 -9.51 9.20
C ALA A 336 13.01 -9.23 10.41
N GLU A 337 14.31 -9.11 10.21
CA GLU A 337 15.24 -8.70 11.27
C GLU A 337 14.93 -7.30 11.77
N LEU A 338 14.69 -6.36 10.85
CA LEU A 338 14.30 -4.98 11.17
C LEU A 338 12.99 -4.95 11.97
N VAL A 339 11.94 -5.61 11.47
CA VAL A 339 10.62 -5.62 12.13
C VAL A 339 10.70 -6.29 13.51
N ARG A 340 11.36 -7.44 13.65
CA ARG A 340 11.51 -8.13 14.94
C ARG A 340 12.29 -7.31 15.95
N GLY A 341 13.37 -6.64 15.51
CA GLY A 341 14.17 -5.75 16.36
C GLY A 341 13.34 -4.60 16.90
N LEU A 342 12.70 -3.85 16.00
CA LEU A 342 11.87 -2.69 16.38
C LEU A 342 10.60 -3.09 17.12
N ALA A 343 10.01 -4.26 16.87
CA ALA A 343 8.85 -4.76 17.59
C ALA A 343 9.14 -5.01 19.06
N THR A 344 10.35 -5.43 19.40
CA THR A 344 10.80 -5.58 20.79
C THR A 344 10.83 -4.22 21.50
N GLU A 345 11.38 -3.22 20.84
CA GLU A 345 11.41 -1.85 21.36
C GLU A 345 10.02 -1.21 21.46
N ALA A 346 9.13 -1.55 20.51
CA ALA A 346 7.74 -1.12 20.48
C ALA A 346 6.84 -1.88 21.47
N GLN A 347 7.40 -2.86 22.21
CA GLN A 347 6.66 -3.70 23.17
C GLN A 347 5.44 -4.40 22.53
N GLY A 348 5.52 -4.71 21.24
CA GLY A 348 4.44 -5.33 20.46
C GLY A 348 3.27 -4.41 20.08
N ASP A 349 3.37 -3.10 20.34
CA ASP A 349 2.36 -2.13 19.89
C ASP A 349 2.51 -1.83 18.39
N PRO A 350 1.49 -2.10 17.55
CA PRO A 350 1.61 -1.92 16.10
C PRO A 350 1.76 -0.46 15.67
N ALA A 351 1.17 0.49 16.40
CA ALA A 351 1.28 1.89 16.07
C ALA A 351 2.69 2.44 16.36
N LEU A 352 3.25 2.03 17.49
CA LEU A 352 4.61 2.41 17.83
C LEU A 352 5.62 1.74 16.87
N LEU A 353 5.40 0.48 16.50
CA LEU A 353 6.24 -0.23 15.53
C LEU A 353 6.17 0.44 14.15
N ALA A 354 4.98 0.80 13.65
CA ALA A 354 4.84 1.48 12.36
C ALA A 354 5.57 2.82 12.34
N ASN A 355 5.44 3.64 13.39
CA ASN A 355 6.19 4.89 13.50
C ASN A 355 7.70 4.67 13.54
N ARG A 356 8.19 3.65 14.25
CA ARG A 356 9.63 3.34 14.28
C ARG A 356 10.18 2.87 12.93
N LEU A 357 9.40 2.13 12.16
CA LEU A 357 9.77 1.73 10.78
C LEU A 357 9.86 2.97 9.87
N VAL A 358 8.91 3.88 9.96
CA VAL A 358 8.94 5.15 9.23
C VAL A 358 10.14 6.01 9.67
N ASP A 359 10.37 6.16 10.96
CA ASP A 359 11.53 6.91 11.49
C ASP A 359 12.86 6.29 11.06
N TRP A 360 12.92 4.95 11.01
CA TRP A 360 14.09 4.24 10.51
C TRP A 360 14.34 4.53 9.03
N ALA A 361 13.34 4.43 8.17
CA ALA A 361 13.47 4.73 6.74
C ALA A 361 13.86 6.21 6.52
N ASN A 362 13.24 7.14 7.24
CA ASN A 362 13.61 8.55 7.24
C ASN A 362 15.08 8.77 7.66
N SER A 363 15.58 7.99 8.64
CA SER A 363 16.99 8.07 9.08
C SER A 363 17.96 7.54 8.02
N ARG A 364 17.50 6.72 7.07
CA ARG A 364 18.28 6.21 5.92
C ARG A 364 18.32 7.19 4.75
N GLY A 365 17.54 8.26 4.81
CA GLY A 365 17.52 9.31 3.80
C GLY A 365 16.12 9.82 3.51
N GLY A 366 15.07 9.00 3.71
CA GLY A 366 13.68 9.37 3.45
C GLY A 366 13.49 9.86 2.02
N GLN A 367 14.04 9.12 1.05
CA GLN A 367 14.07 9.53 -0.35
C GLN A 367 12.68 9.50 -0.97
N ASP A 368 11.79 8.65 -0.47
CA ASP A 368 10.44 8.51 -0.95
C ASP A 368 9.39 8.69 0.15
N ASN A 369 8.11 8.71 -0.22
CA ASN A 369 6.99 8.58 0.68
C ASN A 369 7.02 7.20 1.35
N ILE A 370 6.72 7.13 2.63
CA ILE A 370 6.89 5.91 3.43
C ILE A 370 5.55 5.53 4.04
N THR A 371 4.97 4.43 3.59
CA THR A 371 3.72 3.91 4.15
C THR A 371 3.89 2.51 4.69
N VAL A 372 3.42 2.30 5.92
CA VAL A 372 3.53 1.05 6.67
C VAL A 372 2.19 0.71 7.30
N ALA A 373 1.63 -0.43 6.96
CA ALA A 373 0.43 -0.98 7.61
C ALA A 373 0.76 -2.33 8.26
N LEU A 374 0.40 -2.50 9.53
CA LEU A 374 0.77 -3.65 10.35
C LEU A 374 -0.43 -4.26 11.08
N ALA A 375 -0.47 -5.58 11.11
CA ALA A 375 -1.35 -6.33 12.00
C ALA A 375 -0.55 -7.37 12.79
N ARG A 376 -0.79 -7.43 14.10
CA ARG A 376 -0.29 -8.50 14.97
C ARG A 376 -1.21 -9.70 14.88
N VAL A 377 -0.79 -10.79 14.27
CA VAL A 377 -1.63 -11.95 14.00
C VAL A 377 -1.12 -13.21 14.65
N ALA A 378 -2.03 -14.14 14.90
CA ALA A 378 -1.72 -15.41 15.50
C ALA A 378 -2.64 -16.52 14.92
N PRO A 379 -2.23 -17.79 14.99
CA PRO A 379 -3.10 -18.89 14.63
C PRO A 379 -4.36 -18.90 15.51
N VAL A 380 -5.47 -19.33 14.94
CA VAL A 380 -6.68 -19.59 15.75
C VAL A 380 -6.39 -20.76 16.68
N PRO A 381 -6.57 -20.61 18.00
CA PRO A 381 -6.47 -21.74 18.91
C PRO A 381 -7.41 -22.84 18.44
N PRO A 382 -6.99 -24.13 18.46
CA PRO A 382 -7.90 -25.21 18.17
C PRO A 382 -9.11 -25.07 19.11
N GLN A 383 -10.32 -24.97 18.54
CA GLN A 383 -11.54 -24.95 19.34
C GLN A 383 -11.50 -26.17 20.23
N ARG A 384 -11.48 -25.99 21.54
CA ARG A 384 -11.69 -27.09 22.50
C ARG A 384 -13.07 -27.61 22.20
N VAL A 385 -13.16 -28.75 21.52
CA VAL A 385 -14.40 -29.55 21.50
C VAL A 385 -14.75 -29.77 22.97
N PRO A 386 -15.93 -29.36 23.44
CA PRO A 386 -16.31 -29.58 24.83
C PRO A 386 -16.18 -31.10 25.09
N ALA A 387 -15.44 -31.47 26.12
CA ALA A 387 -15.24 -32.86 26.52
C ALA A 387 -16.56 -33.46 27.07
N GLY A 388 -17.59 -33.48 26.28
CA GLY A 388 -18.95 -33.89 26.63
C GLY A 388 -19.78 -34.34 25.43
N ALA A 389 -19.35 -34.10 24.20
CA ALA A 389 -19.93 -34.68 23.00
C ALA A 389 -19.27 -36.06 22.73
N ALA A 390 -19.26 -36.95 23.72
CA ALA A 390 -19.09 -38.34 23.42
C ALA A 390 -20.21 -38.68 22.43
N ALA A 391 -19.83 -39.05 21.20
CA ALA A 391 -20.74 -39.51 20.19
C ALA A 391 -21.65 -40.57 20.82
N GLN A 392 -22.91 -40.24 21.01
CA GLN A 392 -23.90 -41.24 21.17
C GLN A 392 -23.91 -42.02 19.86
N THR A 393 -23.17 -43.12 19.82
CA THR A 393 -23.28 -44.11 18.78
C THR A 393 -24.69 -44.69 18.91
N SER A 394 -25.63 -44.14 18.17
CA SER A 394 -26.90 -44.79 17.94
C SER A 394 -26.58 -46.15 17.34
N PRO A 395 -27.12 -47.28 17.92
CA PRO A 395 -26.90 -48.56 17.32
C PRO A 395 -27.45 -48.53 15.89
N LEU A 396 -26.65 -49.05 14.96
CA LEU A 396 -27.05 -49.21 13.57
C LEU A 396 -28.34 -50.02 13.53
N PRO A 397 -29.35 -49.63 12.74
CA PRO A 397 -30.54 -50.44 12.55
C PRO A 397 -30.13 -51.83 11.99
N PRO A 398 -30.83 -52.91 12.37
CA PRO A 398 -30.51 -54.24 11.90
C PRO A 398 -30.56 -54.28 10.37
N THR A 399 -29.52 -54.83 9.78
CA THR A 399 -29.37 -55.03 8.33
C THR A 399 -30.56 -55.89 7.85
N GLN A 400 -31.40 -55.32 7.00
CA GLN A 400 -32.40 -56.06 6.28
C GLN A 400 -31.71 -57.01 5.28
N PRO A 401 -32.15 -58.29 5.15
CA PRO A 401 -31.56 -59.17 4.15
C PRO A 401 -31.85 -58.65 2.75
N MET A 402 -30.83 -58.68 1.93
CA MET A 402 -30.92 -58.29 0.52
C MET A 402 -31.94 -59.17 -0.21
N PRO A 403 -32.78 -58.62 -1.09
CA PRO A 403 -33.64 -59.41 -1.95
C PRO A 403 -32.77 -60.23 -2.92
N GLU A 404 -33.21 -61.46 -3.16
CA GLU A 404 -32.57 -62.42 -4.07
C GLU A 404 -32.36 -61.83 -5.46
N ALA A 405 -31.18 -62.12 -6.03
CA ALA A 405 -30.79 -61.68 -7.33
C ALA A 405 -31.75 -62.10 -8.45
N TYR A 406 -32.17 -61.17 -9.26
CA TYR A 406 -32.93 -61.45 -10.49
C TYR A 406 -32.09 -62.33 -11.43
N PRO A 407 -32.72 -63.35 -12.11
CA PRO A 407 -32.02 -64.15 -13.11
C PRO A 407 -31.62 -63.24 -14.32
N PRO A 408 -30.54 -63.58 -15.03
CA PRO A 408 -30.06 -62.81 -16.16
C PRO A 408 -31.05 -62.80 -17.31
N ALA A 409 -31.27 -61.64 -17.93
CA ALA A 409 -32.09 -61.50 -19.13
C ALA A 409 -31.41 -62.19 -20.32
N ASP A 410 -32.15 -63.04 -20.99
CA ASP A 410 -31.75 -63.75 -22.20
C ASP A 410 -31.73 -62.77 -23.42
N TYR A 411 -30.54 -62.41 -23.83
CA TYR A 411 -30.34 -61.65 -25.06
C TYR A 411 -30.27 -62.61 -26.25
N GLY A 412 -31.42 -62.78 -26.91
CA GLY A 412 -31.52 -63.51 -28.19
C GLY A 412 -30.53 -62.95 -29.23
N SER A 413 -29.77 -63.85 -29.82
CA SER A 413 -28.84 -63.57 -30.91
C SER A 413 -29.57 -63.04 -32.13
N PRO A 414 -29.03 -62.08 -32.90
CA PRO A 414 -29.60 -61.66 -34.18
C PRO A 414 -29.39 -62.75 -35.25
N GLN A 415 -30.46 -63.15 -35.90
CA GLN A 415 -30.42 -64.00 -37.13
C GLN A 415 -30.05 -63.11 -38.33
N THR A 416 -29.01 -63.54 -39.05
CA THR A 416 -28.56 -63.28 -40.45
C THR A 416 -28.90 -61.94 -41.07
#